data_8a065c0f0a6de4b8f587d4475c738a2f
#
_entry.id   8a065c0f0a6de4b8f587d4475c738a2f
#
_cell.length_a   1.000
_cell.length_b   1.000
_cell.length_c   1.000
_cell.angle_alpha   90.00
_cell.angle_beta   90.00
_cell.angle_gamma   90.00
#
_symmetry.space_group_name_H-M   'P 1'
#
loop_
_entity.id
_entity.type
_entity.pdbx_description
1 polymer ?
#
loop_
_entity_poly.entity_id
_entity_poly.type
_entity_poly.pdbx_seq_one_letter_code
_entity_poly.pdbx_strand_id
1 'polypeptide(L)'
;MNGAVDYDDLLLDELAFCSEEKRRKKPTHVLVDEFQDVNNTQYQLARAWSRHGTLFAIGDPDQAIYGFRGASDDCFARLAAEEPALYSVRLVRNYRAAPEILACTQPVIACNPGGARPLSPTRAAGGVVRLVRANAPGDEASFVARDIAHMVGGVDMLAAGRRDACLAMRSFGEIAVLCRTRRQLDRLERTLARAGIPCQVAGRGDYLTAACVHGVLSFLRFLRNPQDTAALRTALRAVWTCPEDRVQGFAAQYEDVSADAPVQELLSRGTPYAEDGRLRLVLREIETLFPALKKAKPVKLLTDWAERHGLSDDADFTQFIQLGAFYKDIFALLDGVLLGSEGDLLRRSKQKYDAGAVTLSTMHGAKGLEFGAVYLCGLTRGCVPLESSAQPVDISEERRLFYVGMTRAKDELVLVSQEQPSPFLDEIPAGTYEEEYASGRSGLEGVQLSLF
;
A
#
# COMPACT_ATOMS: atom_id res chain seq x y z
N MET A 1 -27.56 13.81 -11.82
CA MET A 1 -26.11 13.49 -11.81
C MET A 1 -25.41 14.78 -11.38
N ASN A 2 -24.62 14.75 -10.31
CA ASN A 2 -24.06 15.96 -9.67
C ASN A 2 -22.84 16.57 -10.39
N GLY A 3 -22.58 16.21 -11.66
CA GLY A 3 -21.38 16.68 -12.39
C GLY A 3 -20.03 16.21 -11.77
N ALA A 4 -20.07 15.23 -10.87
CA ALA A 4 -18.87 14.61 -10.33
C ALA A 4 -18.28 13.64 -11.35
N VAL A 5 -16.97 13.67 -11.51
CA VAL A 5 -16.18 12.75 -12.33
C VAL A 5 -15.28 11.94 -11.43
N ASP A 6 -15.07 10.67 -11.74
CA ASP A 6 -14.05 9.85 -11.09
C ASP A 6 -12.75 9.83 -11.90
N TYR A 7 -11.75 9.08 -11.45
CA TYR A 7 -10.45 9.01 -12.13
C TYR A 7 -10.54 8.33 -13.50
N ASP A 8 -11.43 7.36 -13.66
CA ASP A 8 -11.61 6.66 -14.94
C ASP A 8 -12.32 7.56 -15.93
N ASP A 9 -13.30 8.35 -15.48
CA ASP A 9 -13.96 9.38 -16.28
C ASP A 9 -12.94 10.40 -16.82
N LEU A 10 -11.99 10.87 -15.99
CA LEU A 10 -10.95 11.81 -16.41
C LEU A 10 -10.05 11.23 -17.50
N LEU A 11 -9.69 9.94 -17.42
CA LEU A 11 -8.90 9.28 -18.45
C LEU A 11 -9.68 9.12 -19.77
N LEU A 12 -10.97 8.79 -19.68
CA LEU A 12 -11.85 8.63 -20.84
C LEU A 12 -12.12 9.98 -21.52
N ASP A 13 -12.35 11.03 -20.74
CA ASP A 13 -12.55 12.40 -21.25
C ASP A 13 -11.29 12.92 -21.96
N GLU A 14 -10.09 12.71 -21.39
CA GLU A 14 -8.86 13.10 -22.04
C GLU A 14 -8.61 12.30 -23.32
N LEU A 15 -8.94 11.01 -23.34
CA LEU A 15 -8.82 10.18 -24.53
C LEU A 15 -9.76 10.67 -25.64
N ALA A 16 -11.01 11.03 -25.30
CA ALA A 16 -11.97 11.62 -26.23
C ALA A 16 -11.47 12.97 -26.75
N PHE A 17 -10.93 13.82 -25.86
CA PHE A 17 -10.37 15.12 -26.22
C PHE A 17 -9.17 14.99 -27.19
N CYS A 18 -8.31 14.00 -26.98
CA CYS A 18 -7.19 13.71 -27.89
C CYS A 18 -7.69 13.26 -29.27
N SER A 19 -8.81 12.51 -29.34
CA SER A 19 -9.39 12.01 -30.58
C SER A 19 -9.99 13.13 -31.45
N GLU A 20 -10.50 14.19 -30.82
CA GLU A 20 -11.07 15.35 -31.51
C GLU A 20 -10.02 16.38 -32.02
N GLU A 21 -8.74 16.07 -31.91
CA GLU A 21 -7.60 16.96 -32.27
C GLU A 21 -7.64 18.36 -31.65
N LYS A 22 -8.43 18.58 -30.62
CA LYS A 22 -8.61 19.88 -29.96
C LYS A 22 -7.39 20.33 -29.14
N ARG A 23 -6.41 19.46 -28.91
CA ARG A 23 -5.26 19.77 -28.09
C ARG A 23 -4.35 20.79 -28.76
N ARG A 24 -4.22 21.97 -28.18
CA ARG A 24 -3.36 23.05 -28.69
C ARG A 24 -1.86 22.78 -28.55
N LYS A 25 -1.47 22.04 -27.51
CA LYS A 25 -0.04 21.66 -27.26
C LYS A 25 0.05 20.14 -27.30
N LYS A 26 0.77 19.62 -28.29
CA LYS A 26 1.05 18.19 -28.44
C LYS A 26 2.36 17.87 -27.73
N PRO A 27 2.46 16.84 -26.89
CA PRO A 27 3.73 16.41 -26.30
C PRO A 27 4.70 16.01 -27.42
N THR A 28 5.96 16.44 -27.29
CA THR A 28 7.04 15.99 -28.17
C THR A 28 7.64 14.67 -27.68
N HIS A 29 7.58 14.43 -26.37
CA HIS A 29 8.06 13.22 -25.72
C HIS A 29 7.05 12.77 -24.67
N VAL A 30 6.70 11.50 -24.69
CA VAL A 30 5.87 10.83 -23.71
C VAL A 30 6.72 9.74 -23.06
N LEU A 31 6.93 9.83 -21.75
CA LEU A 31 7.66 8.87 -20.96
C LEU A 31 6.68 8.17 -20.02
N VAL A 32 6.64 6.83 -20.10
CA VAL A 32 5.77 6.01 -19.27
C VAL A 32 6.65 5.05 -18.48
N ASP A 33 6.60 5.20 -17.14
CA ASP A 33 7.24 4.28 -16.21
C ASP A 33 6.25 3.19 -15.78
N GLU A 34 6.76 2.04 -15.33
CA GLU A 34 5.96 0.86 -14.93
C GLU A 34 4.93 0.46 -16.01
N PHE A 35 5.37 0.47 -17.29
CA PHE A 35 4.47 0.26 -18.43
C PHE A 35 3.72 -1.08 -18.39
N GLN A 36 4.22 -2.10 -17.66
CA GLN A 36 3.52 -3.37 -17.46
C GLN A 36 2.26 -3.25 -16.59
N ASP A 37 2.06 -2.12 -15.91
CA ASP A 37 0.91 -1.90 -15.01
C ASP A 37 -0.21 -1.06 -15.65
N VAL A 38 -0.04 -0.63 -16.90
CA VAL A 38 -1.04 0.18 -17.60
C VAL A 38 -2.27 -0.65 -17.97
N ASN A 39 -3.46 -0.09 -17.75
CA ASN A 39 -4.69 -0.66 -18.28
C ASN A 39 -4.92 -0.23 -19.75
N ASN A 40 -5.92 -0.79 -20.41
CA ASN A 40 -6.20 -0.50 -21.82
C ASN A 40 -6.46 0.99 -22.10
N THR A 41 -7.17 1.70 -21.22
CA THR A 41 -7.44 3.15 -21.40
C THR A 41 -6.16 3.96 -21.29
N GLN A 42 -5.31 3.65 -20.30
CA GLN A 42 -4.00 4.28 -20.11
C GLN A 42 -3.05 3.99 -21.29
N TYR A 43 -3.06 2.76 -21.80
CA TYR A 43 -2.33 2.39 -23.01
C TYR A 43 -2.75 3.25 -24.20
N GLN A 44 -4.06 3.32 -24.48
CA GLN A 44 -4.60 4.14 -25.58
C GLN A 44 -4.26 5.61 -25.39
N LEU A 45 -4.29 6.12 -24.16
CA LEU A 45 -3.94 7.50 -23.86
C LEU A 45 -2.44 7.78 -24.12
N ALA A 46 -1.55 6.90 -23.71
CA ALA A 46 -0.13 7.00 -24.00
C ALA A 46 0.13 7.02 -25.53
N ARG A 47 -0.59 6.17 -26.27
CA ARG A 47 -0.54 6.14 -27.74
C ARG A 47 -1.08 7.43 -28.39
N ALA A 48 -2.19 7.95 -27.89
CA ALA A 48 -2.78 9.20 -28.37
C ALA A 48 -1.85 10.40 -28.14
N TRP A 49 -1.24 10.49 -26.97
CA TRP A 49 -0.29 11.55 -26.62
C TRP A 49 1.00 11.49 -27.45
N SER A 50 1.49 10.27 -27.74
CA SER A 50 2.74 10.09 -28.50
C SER A 50 2.57 10.14 -30.03
N ARG A 51 1.34 10.29 -30.54
CA ARG A 51 1.02 10.22 -31.96
C ARG A 51 1.87 11.16 -32.86
N HIS A 52 2.27 12.30 -32.31
CA HIS A 52 3.09 13.32 -33.02
C HIS A 52 4.45 13.54 -32.39
N GLY A 53 4.89 12.62 -31.55
CA GLY A 53 6.15 12.69 -30.80
C GLY A 53 6.78 11.33 -30.60
N THR A 54 7.61 11.21 -29.60
CA THR A 54 8.31 9.98 -29.24
C THR A 54 7.67 9.36 -28.00
N LEU A 55 7.42 8.05 -28.02
CA LEU A 55 7.06 7.27 -26.83
C LEU A 55 8.30 6.55 -26.30
N PHE A 56 8.57 6.74 -25.01
CA PHE A 56 9.54 5.98 -24.26
C PHE A 56 8.82 5.24 -23.14
N ALA A 57 8.73 3.91 -23.25
CA ALA A 57 8.09 3.05 -22.25
C ALA A 57 9.16 2.21 -21.54
N ILE A 58 9.14 2.24 -20.21
CA ILE A 58 10.03 1.43 -19.37
C ILE A 58 9.19 0.61 -18.40
N GLY A 59 9.63 -0.63 -18.14
CA GLY A 59 8.96 -1.52 -17.20
C GLY A 59 9.54 -2.94 -17.27
N ASP A 60 8.98 -3.79 -16.42
CA ASP A 60 9.37 -5.19 -16.28
C ASP A 60 8.13 -6.09 -16.36
N PRO A 61 7.90 -6.82 -17.47
CA PRO A 61 6.76 -7.72 -17.61
C PRO A 61 6.68 -8.79 -16.51
N ASP A 62 7.84 -9.18 -15.93
CA ASP A 62 7.90 -10.15 -14.85
C ASP A 62 7.40 -9.58 -13.50
N GLN A 63 7.11 -8.29 -13.45
CA GLN A 63 6.53 -7.58 -12.30
C GLN A 63 5.09 -7.08 -12.57
N ALA A 64 4.41 -7.57 -13.62
CA ALA A 64 3.00 -7.28 -13.89
C ALA A 64 2.10 -8.04 -12.91
N ILE A 65 1.61 -7.35 -11.87
CA ILE A 65 0.82 -7.94 -10.76
C ILE A 65 -0.47 -7.18 -10.47
N TYR A 66 -0.95 -6.36 -11.40
CA TYR A 66 -2.16 -5.56 -11.26
C TYR A 66 -3.26 -5.93 -12.27
N GLY A 67 -3.30 -7.19 -12.70
CA GLY A 67 -4.36 -7.72 -13.58
C GLY A 67 -5.76 -7.49 -13.01
N PHE A 68 -5.93 -7.59 -11.69
CA PHE A 68 -7.19 -7.28 -10.99
C PHE A 68 -7.63 -5.81 -11.10
N ARG A 69 -6.76 -4.89 -11.55
CA ARG A 69 -7.05 -3.48 -11.88
C ARG A 69 -7.20 -3.25 -13.38
N GLY A 70 -7.26 -4.33 -14.18
CA GLY A 70 -7.35 -4.25 -15.63
C GLY A 70 -6.02 -3.97 -16.34
N ALA A 71 -4.88 -4.08 -15.66
CA ALA A 71 -3.58 -4.07 -16.31
C ALA A 71 -3.43 -5.32 -17.19
N SER A 72 -2.73 -5.18 -18.33
CA SER A 72 -2.49 -6.27 -19.26
C SER A 72 -1.00 -6.58 -19.32
N ASP A 73 -0.63 -7.85 -19.13
CA ASP A 73 0.76 -8.31 -19.18
C ASP A 73 1.31 -8.37 -20.61
N ASP A 74 0.46 -8.20 -21.62
CA ASP A 74 0.82 -8.17 -23.04
C ASP A 74 1.15 -6.77 -23.59
N CYS A 75 1.08 -5.71 -22.76
CA CYS A 75 1.22 -4.32 -23.22
C CYS A 75 2.51 -4.06 -24.02
N PHE A 76 3.63 -4.68 -23.64
CA PHE A 76 4.89 -4.59 -24.41
C PHE A 76 4.83 -5.35 -25.73
N ALA A 77 4.23 -6.54 -25.75
CA ALA A 77 4.07 -7.34 -26.97
C ALA A 77 3.14 -6.63 -27.96
N ARG A 78 2.05 -6.06 -27.44
CA ARG A 78 1.12 -5.24 -28.21
C ARG A 78 1.80 -4.00 -28.79
N LEU A 79 2.58 -3.27 -27.98
CA LEU A 79 3.34 -2.11 -28.46
C LEU A 79 4.33 -2.48 -29.58
N ALA A 80 5.03 -3.61 -29.42
CA ALA A 80 5.96 -4.09 -30.45
C ALA A 80 5.25 -4.52 -31.75
N ALA A 81 4.04 -5.06 -31.64
CA ALA A 81 3.24 -5.45 -32.81
C ALA A 81 2.67 -4.21 -33.55
N GLU A 82 2.28 -3.17 -32.80
CA GLU A 82 1.71 -1.94 -33.35
C GLU A 82 2.80 -1.00 -33.93
N GLU A 83 4.07 -1.11 -33.47
CA GLU A 83 5.17 -0.26 -33.87
C GLU A 83 6.37 -1.10 -34.39
N PRO A 84 6.37 -1.47 -35.67
CA PRO A 84 7.47 -2.25 -36.26
C PRO A 84 8.85 -1.60 -36.17
N ALA A 85 8.91 -0.27 -36.03
CA ALA A 85 10.13 0.50 -35.85
C ALA A 85 10.56 0.67 -34.38
N LEU A 86 9.89 -0.02 -33.44
CA LEU A 86 10.20 0.06 -32.04
C LEU A 86 11.63 -0.40 -31.75
N TYR A 87 12.42 0.47 -31.13
CA TYR A 87 13.74 0.12 -30.63
C TYR A 87 13.62 -0.40 -29.19
N SER A 88 13.93 -1.68 -28.99
CA SER A 88 13.85 -2.32 -27.68
C SER A 88 15.23 -2.54 -27.07
N VAL A 89 15.40 -2.10 -25.83
CA VAL A 89 16.63 -2.30 -25.05
C VAL A 89 16.31 -3.12 -23.81
N ARG A 90 17.06 -4.19 -23.56
CA ARG A 90 16.94 -4.99 -22.36
C ARG A 90 18.04 -4.63 -21.36
N LEU A 91 17.65 -4.28 -20.14
CA LEU A 91 18.57 -4.08 -19.03
C LEU A 91 18.78 -5.42 -18.32
N VAL A 92 19.97 -6.02 -18.49
CA VAL A 92 20.28 -7.37 -17.97
C VAL A 92 21.07 -7.35 -16.65
N ARG A 93 21.63 -6.21 -16.26
CA ARG A 93 22.44 -6.11 -15.03
C ARG A 93 21.55 -5.81 -13.82
N ASN A 94 21.65 -6.67 -12.81
CA ASN A 94 20.98 -6.47 -11.53
C ASN A 94 21.96 -5.90 -10.50
N TYR A 95 21.62 -4.74 -9.96
CA TYR A 95 22.43 -4.02 -8.95
C TYR A 95 21.87 -4.15 -7.54
N ARG A 96 20.71 -4.79 -7.38
CA ARG A 96 19.98 -4.87 -6.10
C ARG A 96 20.35 -6.11 -5.30
N ALA A 97 20.10 -7.28 -5.87
CA ALA A 97 20.15 -8.55 -5.16
C ALA A 97 21.53 -9.21 -5.27
N ALA A 98 21.90 -9.94 -4.21
CA ALA A 98 23.03 -10.84 -4.23
C ALA A 98 22.85 -11.97 -5.26
N PRO A 99 23.92 -12.55 -5.80
CA PRO A 99 23.85 -13.64 -6.80
C PRO A 99 23.01 -14.83 -6.38
N GLU A 100 23.05 -15.21 -5.10
CA GLU A 100 22.33 -16.33 -4.51
C GLU A 100 20.81 -16.14 -4.60
N ILE A 101 20.35 -14.90 -4.35
CA ILE A 101 18.94 -14.54 -4.46
C ILE A 101 18.49 -14.62 -5.93
N LEU A 102 19.30 -14.15 -6.87
CA LEU A 102 18.99 -14.26 -8.29
C LEU A 102 18.94 -15.72 -8.75
N ALA A 103 19.89 -16.54 -8.29
CA ALA A 103 19.92 -17.97 -8.61
C ALA A 103 18.64 -18.72 -8.11
N CYS A 104 18.09 -18.26 -7.00
CA CYS A 104 16.85 -18.80 -6.44
C CYS A 104 15.60 -18.27 -7.18
N THR A 105 15.56 -17.00 -7.58
CA THR A 105 14.34 -16.33 -8.05
C THR A 105 14.12 -16.46 -9.56
N GLN A 106 15.19 -16.45 -10.38
CA GLN A 106 15.06 -16.52 -11.84
C GLN A 106 14.42 -17.82 -12.36
N PRO A 107 14.72 -19.01 -11.82
CA PRO A 107 14.05 -20.25 -12.26
C PRO A 107 12.54 -20.21 -12.03
N VAL A 108 12.08 -19.62 -10.94
CA VAL A 108 10.64 -19.51 -10.63
C VAL A 108 9.93 -18.70 -11.71
N ILE A 109 10.43 -17.52 -12.05
CA ILE A 109 9.76 -16.70 -13.07
C ILE A 109 9.90 -17.28 -14.47
N ALA A 110 10.94 -18.06 -14.74
CA ALA A 110 11.13 -18.76 -16.01
C ALA A 110 10.07 -19.82 -16.30
N CYS A 111 9.30 -20.28 -15.29
CA CYS A 111 8.16 -21.15 -15.46
C CYS A 111 6.96 -20.46 -16.12
N ASN A 112 6.92 -19.14 -16.16
CA ASN A 112 5.90 -18.41 -16.90
C ASN A 112 6.20 -18.35 -18.40
N PRO A 113 5.18 -18.36 -19.28
CA PRO A 113 5.36 -18.16 -20.71
C PRO A 113 6.17 -16.89 -21.00
N GLY A 114 7.30 -17.00 -21.69
CA GLY A 114 8.20 -15.89 -21.99
C GLY A 114 8.98 -15.33 -20.80
N GLY A 115 8.92 -15.97 -19.62
CA GLY A 115 9.60 -15.51 -18.40
C GLY A 115 11.10 -15.74 -18.33
N ALA A 116 11.71 -16.41 -19.30
CA ALA A 116 13.16 -16.62 -19.34
C ALA A 116 13.90 -15.34 -19.74
N ARG A 117 14.08 -14.42 -18.80
CA ARG A 117 14.83 -13.16 -18.98
C ARG A 117 16.02 -13.11 -18.04
N PRO A 118 17.15 -13.77 -18.37
CA PRO A 118 18.26 -13.90 -17.44
C PRO A 118 18.83 -12.53 -17.05
N LEU A 119 19.04 -12.36 -15.75
CA LEU A 119 19.69 -11.21 -15.15
C LEU A 119 21.09 -11.60 -14.68
N SER A 120 22.05 -10.69 -14.86
CA SER A 120 23.42 -10.86 -14.39
C SER A 120 23.64 -10.05 -13.11
N PRO A 121 24.06 -10.67 -12.00
CA PRO A 121 24.37 -9.95 -10.78
C PRO A 121 25.61 -9.08 -10.96
N THR A 122 25.60 -7.91 -10.33
CA THR A 122 26.79 -7.02 -10.26
C THR A 122 27.36 -6.95 -8.85
N ARG A 123 26.60 -7.42 -7.86
CA ARG A 123 27.07 -7.51 -6.47
C ARG A 123 27.93 -8.74 -6.26
N ALA A 124 28.81 -8.65 -5.25
CA ALA A 124 29.59 -9.79 -4.79
C ALA A 124 28.70 -10.88 -4.20
N ALA A 125 29.15 -12.12 -4.26
CA ALA A 125 28.53 -13.24 -3.57
C ALA A 125 28.58 -13.04 -2.04
N GLY A 126 27.65 -13.68 -1.32
CA GLY A 126 27.50 -13.60 0.13
C GLY A 126 26.06 -13.39 0.58
N GLY A 127 25.11 -13.49 -0.38
CA GLY A 127 23.69 -13.52 -0.04
C GLY A 127 23.27 -14.86 0.57
N VAL A 128 22.23 -14.83 1.39
CA VAL A 128 21.69 -16.02 2.07
C VAL A 128 20.26 -16.25 1.66
N VAL A 129 19.93 -17.49 1.25
CA VAL A 129 18.56 -17.93 0.99
C VAL A 129 18.26 -19.10 1.92
N ARG A 130 17.19 -18.99 2.69
CA ARG A 130 16.74 -20.03 3.63
C ARG A 130 15.30 -20.44 3.35
N LEU A 131 15.02 -21.74 3.35
CA LEU A 131 13.68 -22.30 3.32
C LEU A 131 13.36 -22.89 4.68
N VAL A 132 12.41 -22.30 5.38
CA VAL A 132 12.04 -22.70 6.74
C VAL A 132 10.70 -23.44 6.70
N ARG A 133 10.68 -24.64 7.28
CA ARG A 133 9.49 -25.47 7.44
C ARG A 133 8.92 -25.28 8.85
N ALA A 134 7.72 -24.74 8.94
CA ALA A 134 6.96 -24.61 10.18
C ALA A 134 5.80 -25.61 10.20
N ASN A 135 5.43 -26.12 11.39
CA ASN A 135 4.29 -27.02 11.50
C ASN A 135 2.96 -26.29 11.48
N ALA A 136 2.93 -25.07 12.03
CA ALA A 136 1.71 -24.28 12.15
C ALA A 136 2.00 -22.77 11.97
N PRO A 137 0.95 -21.96 11.70
CA PRO A 137 1.11 -20.50 11.59
C PRO A 137 1.65 -19.82 12.86
N GLY A 138 1.47 -20.43 14.04
CA GLY A 138 2.04 -19.95 15.31
C GLY A 138 3.55 -20.17 15.41
N ASP A 139 4.03 -21.32 14.92
CA ASP A 139 5.45 -21.66 14.89
C ASP A 139 6.20 -20.79 13.90
N GLU A 140 5.58 -20.52 12.73
CA GLU A 140 6.06 -19.58 11.74
C GLU A 140 6.29 -18.19 12.35
N ALA A 141 5.27 -17.61 13.00
CA ALA A 141 5.38 -16.27 13.60
C ALA A 141 6.40 -16.22 14.73
N SER A 142 6.48 -17.29 15.53
CA SER A 142 7.46 -17.41 16.62
C SER A 142 8.88 -17.55 16.10
N PHE A 143 9.07 -18.30 15.00
CA PHE A 143 10.36 -18.39 14.31
C PHE A 143 10.81 -17.02 13.82
N VAL A 144 9.94 -16.31 13.06
CA VAL A 144 10.24 -14.99 12.50
C VAL A 144 10.65 -14.02 13.61
N ALA A 145 9.91 -13.98 14.72
CA ALA A 145 10.24 -13.09 15.84
C ALA A 145 11.61 -13.38 16.45
N ARG A 146 11.92 -14.66 16.70
CA ARG A 146 13.24 -15.05 17.24
C ARG A 146 14.37 -14.75 16.27
N ASP A 147 14.18 -15.08 15.01
CA ASP A 147 15.20 -14.90 13.97
C ASP A 147 15.52 -13.42 13.74
N ILE A 148 14.50 -12.55 13.72
CA ILE A 148 14.68 -11.09 13.67
C ILE A 148 15.43 -10.59 14.91
N ALA A 149 15.07 -11.06 16.12
CA ALA A 149 15.78 -10.67 17.34
C ALA A 149 17.28 -11.04 17.28
N HIS A 150 17.62 -12.21 16.76
CA HIS A 150 19.02 -12.62 16.53
C HIS A 150 19.72 -11.75 15.49
N MET A 151 19.04 -11.42 14.39
CA MET A 151 19.60 -10.63 13.29
C MET A 151 19.96 -9.19 13.72
N VAL A 152 19.21 -8.65 14.68
CA VAL A 152 19.41 -7.27 15.20
C VAL A 152 20.37 -7.24 16.41
N GLY A 153 20.91 -8.39 16.84
CA GLY A 153 21.89 -8.45 17.91
C GLY A 153 21.35 -8.87 19.28
N GLY A 154 20.18 -9.54 19.29
CA GLY A 154 19.68 -10.22 20.48
C GLY A 154 20.61 -11.39 20.85
N VAL A 155 21.16 -11.36 22.04
CA VAL A 155 22.13 -12.36 22.53
C VAL A 155 21.37 -13.58 23.03
N ASP A 156 21.27 -14.63 22.19
CA ASP A 156 21.06 -15.97 22.70
C ASP A 156 22.43 -16.66 22.84
N MET A 157 22.91 -16.79 24.06
CA MET A 157 24.23 -17.40 24.36
C MET A 157 24.37 -18.85 23.87
N LEU A 158 23.27 -19.54 23.59
CA LEU A 158 23.26 -20.92 23.06
C LEU A 158 23.39 -20.99 21.54
N ALA A 159 23.10 -19.90 20.81
CA ALA A 159 23.18 -19.82 19.35
C ALA A 159 24.50 -19.21 18.85
N ALA A 160 25.30 -18.61 19.71
CA ALA A 160 26.58 -17.96 19.37
C ALA A 160 27.62 -18.90 18.72
N GLY A 161 27.40 -20.20 18.72
CA GLY A 161 28.29 -21.20 18.13
C GLY A 161 27.88 -21.71 16.73
N ARG A 162 26.79 -21.24 16.16
CA ARG A 162 26.22 -21.81 14.92
C ARG A 162 26.16 -20.88 13.70
N ARG A 163 26.46 -19.60 13.86
CA ARG A 163 26.59 -18.65 12.73
C ARG A 163 27.98 -18.06 12.72
N ASP A 164 28.63 -18.15 11.59
CA ASP A 164 29.88 -17.42 11.34
C ASP A 164 29.66 -15.94 11.64
N ALA A 165 30.56 -15.37 12.42
CA ALA A 165 30.53 -14.00 12.96
C ALA A 165 30.60 -12.87 11.89
N CYS A 166 30.13 -13.13 10.65
CA CYS A 166 30.31 -12.24 9.51
C CYS A 166 29.02 -11.59 9.01
N LEU A 167 27.84 -11.92 9.58
CA LEU A 167 26.61 -11.18 9.23
C LEU A 167 26.57 -9.89 10.04
N ALA A 168 26.72 -8.77 9.35
CA ALA A 168 26.61 -7.45 9.96
C ALA A 168 25.24 -7.33 10.68
N MET A 169 25.25 -6.82 11.92
CA MET A 169 24.03 -6.50 12.67
C MET A 169 23.15 -5.59 11.80
N ARG A 170 21.89 -5.98 11.58
CA ARG A 170 20.93 -5.19 10.82
C ARG A 170 20.09 -4.30 11.74
N SER A 171 19.66 -3.17 11.21
CA SER A 171 18.62 -2.36 11.85
C SER A 171 17.24 -2.97 11.55
N PHE A 172 16.25 -2.75 12.42
CA PHE A 172 14.88 -3.18 12.18
C PHE A 172 14.30 -2.64 10.86
N GLY A 173 14.67 -1.41 10.47
CA GLY A 173 14.20 -0.79 9.22
C GLY A 173 14.74 -1.43 7.94
N GLU A 174 15.77 -2.29 8.03
CA GLU A 174 16.30 -3.07 6.91
C GLU A 174 15.58 -4.40 6.69
N ILE A 175 14.62 -4.72 7.57
CA ILE A 175 13.91 -6.01 7.58
C ILE A 175 12.45 -5.83 7.17
N ALA A 176 11.99 -6.68 6.26
CA ALA A 176 10.59 -6.77 5.91
C ALA A 176 10.03 -8.18 6.09
N VAL A 177 8.78 -8.27 6.52
CA VAL A 177 8.00 -9.51 6.55
C VAL A 177 6.82 -9.34 5.60
N LEU A 178 6.77 -10.16 4.56
CA LEU A 178 5.80 -10.07 3.48
C LEU A 178 4.88 -11.29 3.48
N CYS A 179 3.58 -11.03 3.31
CA CYS A 179 2.55 -12.07 3.22
C CYS A 179 1.69 -11.89 1.98
N ARG A 180 0.92 -12.93 1.62
CA ARG A 180 -0.06 -12.81 0.53
C ARG A 180 -1.29 -12.00 0.94
N THR A 181 -1.73 -12.11 2.18
CA THR A 181 -2.96 -11.50 2.68
C THR A 181 -2.72 -10.64 3.93
N ARG A 182 -3.55 -9.61 4.13
CA ARG A 182 -3.51 -8.77 5.34
C ARG A 182 -3.79 -9.57 6.63
N ARG A 183 -4.68 -10.56 6.58
CA ARG A 183 -5.01 -11.41 7.73
C ARG A 183 -3.80 -12.14 8.32
N GLN A 184 -2.82 -12.51 7.49
CA GLN A 184 -1.58 -13.13 7.95
C GLN A 184 -0.70 -12.11 8.70
N LEU A 185 -0.68 -10.84 8.25
CA LEU A 185 0.09 -9.78 8.89
C LEU A 185 -0.37 -9.50 10.33
N ASP A 186 -1.67 -9.56 10.64
CA ASP A 186 -2.22 -9.32 11.98
C ASP A 186 -1.69 -10.29 13.04
N ARG A 187 -1.37 -11.53 12.64
CA ARG A 187 -0.78 -12.53 13.53
C ARG A 187 0.69 -12.23 13.79
N LEU A 188 1.43 -11.95 12.73
CA LEU A 188 2.86 -11.61 12.79
C LEU A 188 3.07 -10.36 13.62
N GLU A 189 2.28 -9.31 13.40
CA GLU A 189 2.33 -8.07 14.16
C GLU A 189 2.16 -8.32 15.66
N ARG A 190 1.08 -9.07 16.05
CA ARG A 190 0.86 -9.40 17.45
C ARG A 190 2.00 -10.21 18.07
N THR A 191 2.62 -11.10 17.29
CA THR A 191 3.74 -11.92 17.80
C THR A 191 5.01 -11.10 17.96
N LEU A 192 5.33 -10.24 16.96
CA LEU A 192 6.48 -9.33 17.04
C LEU A 192 6.32 -8.32 18.19
N ALA A 193 5.12 -7.73 18.35
CA ALA A 193 4.84 -6.81 19.45
C ALA A 193 5.02 -7.48 20.83
N ARG A 194 4.55 -8.73 21.00
CA ARG A 194 4.77 -9.52 22.23
C ARG A 194 6.23 -9.82 22.49
N ALA A 195 7.02 -9.98 21.43
CA ALA A 195 8.47 -10.16 21.53
C ALA A 195 9.25 -8.85 21.74
N GLY A 196 8.56 -7.71 21.84
CA GLY A 196 9.19 -6.40 22.00
C GLY A 196 9.87 -5.88 20.73
N ILE A 197 9.56 -6.47 19.56
CA ILE A 197 10.14 -6.06 18.27
C ILE A 197 9.25 -4.95 17.69
N PRO A 198 9.80 -3.73 17.48
CA PRO A 198 9.05 -2.66 16.86
C PRO A 198 8.73 -3.02 15.41
N CYS A 199 7.46 -2.94 15.02
CA CYS A 199 7.01 -3.23 13.66
C CYS A 199 5.93 -2.25 13.21
N GLN A 200 5.85 -2.04 11.90
CA GLN A 200 4.84 -1.21 11.26
C GLN A 200 4.22 -1.95 10.08
N VAL A 201 2.90 -1.93 9.98
CA VAL A 201 2.19 -2.53 8.83
C VAL A 201 2.08 -1.48 7.71
N ALA A 202 2.80 -1.74 6.61
CA ALA A 202 2.73 -0.89 5.42
C ALA A 202 1.32 -0.96 4.80
N GLY A 203 0.76 0.21 4.45
CA GLY A 203 -0.60 0.27 3.91
C GLY A 203 -1.70 0.10 4.97
N ARG A 204 -1.38 0.13 6.25
CA ARG A 204 -2.34 0.42 7.32
C ARG A 204 -2.69 1.91 7.35
N GLY A 205 -2.43 2.64 6.27
CA GLY A 205 -2.97 3.95 5.98
C GLY A 205 -4.45 3.92 5.57
N ASP A 206 -5.16 2.83 5.84
CA ASP A 206 -6.62 2.77 5.73
C ASP A 206 -7.33 3.50 6.88
N TYR A 207 -6.56 4.16 7.79
CA TYR A 207 -7.17 5.07 8.74
C TYR A 207 -8.04 6.14 8.05
N LEU A 208 -7.77 6.47 6.77
CA LEU A 208 -8.61 7.36 5.99
C LEU A 208 -9.97 6.75 5.63
N THR A 209 -10.07 5.43 5.59
CA THR A 209 -11.33 4.70 5.39
C THR A 209 -12.04 4.39 6.70
N ALA A 210 -11.36 4.56 7.84
CA ALA A 210 -12.00 4.44 9.15
C ALA A 210 -13.18 5.41 9.24
N ALA A 211 -14.32 4.93 9.76
CA ALA A 211 -15.58 5.70 9.76
C ALA A 211 -15.43 7.09 10.40
N CYS A 212 -14.63 7.19 11.48
CA CYS A 212 -14.35 8.46 12.17
C CYS A 212 -13.57 9.44 11.28
N VAL A 213 -12.54 8.98 10.58
CA VAL A 213 -11.71 9.81 9.69
C VAL A 213 -12.47 10.15 8.41
N HIS A 214 -13.10 9.15 7.77
CA HIS A 214 -13.89 9.35 6.57
C HIS A 214 -15.06 10.31 6.81
N GLY A 215 -15.67 10.26 7.99
CA GLY A 215 -16.74 11.17 8.39
C GLY A 215 -16.28 12.62 8.48
N VAL A 216 -15.17 12.90 9.19
CA VAL A 216 -14.65 14.27 9.30
C VAL A 216 -14.12 14.81 7.98
N LEU A 217 -13.44 13.96 7.18
CA LEU A 217 -13.00 14.36 5.83
C LEU A 217 -14.18 14.78 4.96
N SER A 218 -15.26 14.00 4.97
CA SER A 218 -16.48 14.30 4.23
C SER A 218 -17.12 15.60 4.73
N PHE A 219 -17.13 15.84 6.03
CA PHE A 219 -17.64 17.09 6.58
C PHE A 219 -16.80 18.32 6.18
N LEU A 220 -15.48 18.19 6.24
CA LEU A 220 -14.56 19.27 5.81
C LEU A 220 -14.68 19.54 4.30
N ARG A 221 -14.93 18.53 3.47
CA ARG A 221 -15.22 18.68 2.04
C ARG A 221 -16.50 19.48 1.82
N PHE A 222 -17.58 19.14 2.51
CA PHE A 222 -18.82 19.92 2.47
C PHE A 222 -18.60 21.36 2.91
N LEU A 223 -17.88 21.61 4.00
CA LEU A 223 -17.58 22.96 4.44
C LEU A 223 -16.74 23.76 3.44
N ARG A 224 -15.87 23.08 2.68
CA ARG A 224 -15.09 23.68 1.59
C ARG A 224 -15.96 24.00 0.36
N ASN A 225 -16.86 23.09 0.03
CA ASN A 225 -17.81 23.23 -1.07
C ASN A 225 -19.20 22.78 -0.62
N PRO A 226 -20.08 23.70 -0.22
CA PRO A 226 -21.44 23.36 0.23
C PRO A 226 -22.31 22.65 -0.80
N GLN A 227 -21.95 22.68 -2.07
CA GLN A 227 -22.62 21.91 -3.13
C GLN A 227 -22.30 20.42 -3.08
N ASP A 228 -21.24 20.00 -2.36
CA ASP A 228 -20.93 18.56 -2.15
C ASP A 228 -21.87 17.93 -1.12
N THR A 229 -23.15 17.86 -1.48
CA THR A 229 -24.18 17.25 -0.63
C THR A 229 -23.97 15.75 -0.43
N ALA A 230 -23.22 15.09 -1.32
CA ALA A 230 -22.83 13.69 -1.14
C ALA A 230 -21.86 13.53 0.04
N ALA A 231 -20.89 14.43 0.17
CA ALA A 231 -20.01 14.49 1.33
C ALA A 231 -20.78 14.81 2.61
N LEU A 232 -21.75 15.74 2.57
CA LEU A 232 -22.62 16.03 3.73
C LEU A 232 -23.40 14.79 4.16
N ARG A 233 -24.05 14.07 3.24
CA ARG A 233 -24.78 12.83 3.54
C ARG A 233 -23.88 11.78 4.20
N THR A 234 -22.65 11.63 3.71
CA THR A 234 -21.66 10.72 4.27
C THR A 234 -21.27 11.12 5.70
N ALA A 235 -21.01 12.39 5.94
CA ALA A 235 -20.67 12.92 7.26
C ALA A 235 -21.83 12.71 8.27
N LEU A 236 -23.06 13.02 7.87
CA LEU A 236 -24.26 12.84 8.71
C LEU A 236 -24.44 11.39 9.18
N ARG A 237 -24.13 10.43 8.30
CA ARG A 237 -24.20 9.01 8.65
C ARG A 237 -23.03 8.58 9.56
N ALA A 238 -21.82 8.95 9.19
CA ALA A 238 -20.59 8.46 9.84
C ALA A 238 -20.33 9.12 11.20
N VAL A 239 -20.56 10.44 11.33
CA VAL A 239 -20.24 11.19 12.56
C VAL A 239 -21.44 11.26 13.50
N TRP A 240 -22.61 11.61 12.98
CA TRP A 240 -23.78 11.86 13.81
C TRP A 240 -24.81 10.74 13.80
N THR A 241 -24.57 9.66 13.03
CA THR A 241 -25.47 8.50 12.93
C THR A 241 -26.94 8.90 12.70
N CYS A 242 -27.15 9.89 11.82
CA CYS A 242 -28.48 10.40 11.52
C CYS A 242 -29.33 9.37 10.78
N PRO A 243 -30.63 9.25 11.05
CA PRO A 243 -31.55 8.44 10.27
C PRO A 243 -31.63 8.90 8.82
N GLU A 244 -31.90 7.97 7.88
CA GLU A 244 -31.80 8.24 6.45
C GLU A 244 -32.77 9.33 5.96
N ASP A 245 -33.96 9.38 6.49
CA ASP A 245 -34.95 10.44 6.20
C ASP A 245 -34.43 11.83 6.58
N ARG A 246 -33.73 11.92 7.71
CA ARG A 246 -33.07 13.15 8.16
C ARG A 246 -31.87 13.51 7.33
N VAL A 247 -31.07 12.51 6.93
CA VAL A 247 -29.92 12.71 6.05
C VAL A 247 -30.36 13.31 4.72
N GLN A 248 -31.38 12.74 4.09
CA GLN A 248 -31.88 13.21 2.80
C GLN A 248 -32.52 14.61 2.91
N GLY A 249 -33.39 14.81 3.89
CA GLY A 249 -34.09 16.09 4.10
C GLY A 249 -33.14 17.24 4.42
N PHE A 250 -32.15 17.01 5.30
CA PHE A 250 -31.16 18.02 5.65
C PHE A 250 -30.23 18.35 4.48
N ALA A 251 -29.70 17.34 3.79
CA ALA A 251 -28.80 17.54 2.66
C ALA A 251 -29.47 18.26 1.48
N ALA A 252 -30.78 18.03 1.24
CA ALA A 252 -31.55 18.71 0.20
C ALA A 252 -31.58 20.24 0.38
N GLN A 253 -31.42 20.76 1.61
CA GLN A 253 -31.40 22.20 1.87
C GLN A 253 -30.18 22.89 1.26
N TYR A 254 -29.16 22.14 0.87
CA TYR A 254 -27.88 22.66 0.38
C TYR A 254 -27.65 22.43 -1.12
N GLU A 255 -28.60 21.81 -1.85
CA GLU A 255 -28.42 21.46 -3.28
C GLU A 255 -28.26 22.68 -4.20
N ASP A 256 -28.82 23.82 -3.84
CA ASP A 256 -28.80 25.08 -4.60
C ASP A 256 -27.90 26.16 -3.97
N VAL A 257 -27.14 25.80 -2.91
CA VAL A 257 -26.24 26.75 -2.22
C VAL A 257 -25.01 26.99 -3.06
N SER A 258 -24.55 28.27 -3.14
CA SER A 258 -23.31 28.61 -3.83
C SER A 258 -22.08 28.03 -3.14
N ALA A 259 -21.06 27.68 -3.92
CA ALA A 259 -19.77 27.21 -3.39
C ALA A 259 -19.10 28.26 -2.45
N ASP A 260 -19.34 29.56 -2.71
CA ASP A 260 -18.80 30.68 -1.93
C ASP A 260 -19.79 31.22 -0.89
N ALA A 261 -20.83 30.46 -0.57
CA ALA A 261 -21.88 30.89 0.37
C ALA A 261 -21.27 31.25 1.74
N PRO A 262 -21.72 32.35 2.36
CA PRO A 262 -21.27 32.72 3.70
C PRO A 262 -21.86 31.77 4.76
N VAL A 263 -21.18 31.64 5.89
CA VAL A 263 -21.61 30.75 6.99
C VAL A 263 -23.06 31.00 7.46
N GLN A 264 -23.50 32.26 7.42
CA GLN A 264 -24.86 32.64 7.81
C GLN A 264 -25.92 31.99 6.89
N GLU A 265 -25.62 31.89 5.59
CA GLU A 265 -26.50 31.19 4.66
C GLU A 265 -26.57 29.70 4.97
N LEU A 266 -25.42 29.04 5.23
CA LEU A 266 -25.39 27.64 5.60
C LEU A 266 -26.19 27.37 6.88
N LEU A 267 -26.05 28.21 7.89
CA LEU A 267 -26.82 28.08 9.14
C LEU A 267 -28.31 28.33 8.93
N SER A 268 -28.68 29.32 8.12
CA SER A 268 -30.10 29.61 7.83
C SER A 268 -30.79 28.45 7.12
N ARG A 269 -30.12 27.79 6.17
CA ARG A 269 -30.62 26.61 5.46
C ARG A 269 -30.89 25.42 6.41
N GLY A 270 -30.05 25.24 7.41
CA GLY A 270 -30.20 24.18 8.40
C GLY A 270 -31.20 24.49 9.51
N THR A 271 -31.64 25.74 9.66
CA THR A 271 -32.55 26.18 10.74
C THR A 271 -33.83 25.35 10.88
N PRO A 272 -34.52 24.89 9.80
CA PRO A 272 -35.70 24.05 9.93
C PRO A 272 -35.47 22.73 10.69
N TYR A 273 -34.22 22.33 10.83
CA TYR A 273 -33.82 21.10 11.54
C TYR A 273 -33.17 21.36 12.89
N ALA A 274 -33.17 22.59 13.39
CA ALA A 274 -32.51 22.98 14.66
C ALA A 274 -33.12 22.32 15.91
N GLU A 275 -34.36 21.82 15.81
CA GLU A 275 -35.02 21.09 16.92
C GLU A 275 -34.53 19.63 17.03
N ASP A 276 -34.00 19.07 15.92
CA ASP A 276 -33.39 17.74 15.95
C ASP A 276 -32.04 17.82 16.69
N GLY A 277 -31.89 17.03 17.75
CA GLY A 277 -30.71 17.08 18.63
C GLY A 277 -29.39 16.78 17.90
N ARG A 278 -29.41 15.87 16.92
CA ARG A 278 -28.22 15.51 16.13
C ARG A 278 -27.88 16.58 15.09
N LEU A 279 -28.87 17.08 14.37
CA LEU A 279 -28.69 18.10 13.35
C LEU A 279 -28.31 19.46 13.96
N ARG A 280 -28.74 19.73 15.19
CA ARG A 280 -28.28 20.88 15.96
C ARG A 280 -26.78 20.83 16.25
N LEU A 281 -26.22 19.62 16.52
CA LEU A 281 -24.76 19.46 16.66
C LEU A 281 -24.05 19.75 15.34
N VAL A 282 -24.60 19.30 14.21
CA VAL A 282 -24.06 19.63 12.89
C VAL A 282 -23.99 21.14 12.67
N LEU A 283 -25.06 21.86 12.96
CA LEU A 283 -25.09 23.34 12.82
C LEU A 283 -24.05 24.02 13.70
N ARG A 284 -23.84 23.54 14.93
CA ARG A 284 -22.78 24.06 15.80
C ARG A 284 -21.38 23.80 15.22
N GLU A 285 -21.17 22.64 14.62
CA GLU A 285 -19.88 22.34 13.97
C GLU A 285 -19.67 23.21 12.72
N ILE A 286 -20.72 23.49 11.92
CA ILE A 286 -20.64 24.44 10.81
C ILE A 286 -20.22 25.82 11.35
N GLU A 287 -20.88 26.33 12.39
CA GLU A 287 -20.59 27.62 13.00
C GLU A 287 -19.14 27.71 13.52
N THR A 288 -18.65 26.62 14.14
CA THR A 288 -17.33 26.57 14.77
C THR A 288 -16.21 26.42 13.74
N LEU A 289 -16.35 25.50 12.79
CA LEU A 289 -15.27 25.12 11.89
C LEU A 289 -15.17 25.99 10.64
N PHE A 290 -16.28 26.46 10.08
CA PHE A 290 -16.26 27.23 8.83
C PHE A 290 -15.35 28.45 8.89
N PRO A 291 -15.36 29.30 9.95
CA PRO A 291 -14.42 30.41 10.07
C PRO A 291 -12.97 29.98 10.30
N ALA A 292 -12.77 28.77 10.88
CA ALA A 292 -11.45 28.26 11.20
C ALA A 292 -10.75 27.61 9.99
N LEU A 293 -11.49 27.13 8.98
CA LEU A 293 -10.94 26.39 7.83
C LEU A 293 -9.78 27.10 7.13
N LYS A 294 -9.87 28.43 6.96
CA LYS A 294 -8.84 29.24 6.27
C LYS A 294 -7.69 29.67 7.17
N LYS A 295 -7.83 29.56 8.49
CA LYS A 295 -6.90 30.17 9.46
C LYS A 295 -6.19 29.15 10.35
N ALA A 296 -6.84 28.05 10.66
CA ALA A 296 -6.31 27.07 11.58
C ALA A 296 -5.33 26.11 10.89
N LYS A 297 -4.28 25.71 11.62
CA LYS A 297 -3.42 24.61 11.18
C LYS A 297 -4.19 23.30 11.29
N PRO A 298 -3.99 22.35 10.34
CA PRO A 298 -4.70 21.05 10.33
C PRO A 298 -4.62 20.31 11.67
N VAL A 299 -3.43 20.18 12.24
CA VAL A 299 -3.23 19.50 13.53
C VAL A 299 -4.14 20.06 14.62
N LYS A 300 -4.18 21.40 14.79
CA LYS A 300 -5.00 22.03 15.82
C LYS A 300 -6.49 21.78 15.58
N LEU A 301 -6.96 21.99 14.35
CA LEU A 301 -8.39 21.80 14.01
C LEU A 301 -8.83 20.36 14.23
N LEU A 302 -8.00 19.37 13.84
CA LEU A 302 -8.28 17.96 14.01
C LEU A 302 -8.18 17.51 15.47
N THR A 303 -7.27 18.07 16.26
CA THR A 303 -7.18 17.80 17.70
C THR A 303 -8.42 18.34 18.43
N ASP A 304 -8.79 19.59 18.15
CA ASP A 304 -10.00 20.22 18.73
C ASP A 304 -11.28 19.41 18.33
N TRP A 305 -11.31 18.85 17.11
CA TRP A 305 -12.37 17.96 16.66
C TRP A 305 -12.38 16.65 17.47
N ALA A 306 -11.22 15.99 17.61
CA ALA A 306 -11.09 14.74 18.36
C ALA A 306 -11.57 14.88 19.79
N GLU A 307 -11.23 15.96 20.48
CA GLU A 307 -11.67 16.26 21.84
C GLU A 307 -13.20 16.39 21.91
N ARG A 308 -13.82 17.14 20.98
CA ARG A 308 -15.28 17.33 20.96
C ARG A 308 -16.07 16.07 20.65
N HIS A 309 -15.49 15.15 19.86
CA HIS A 309 -16.17 13.93 19.41
C HIS A 309 -15.69 12.66 20.13
N GLY A 310 -14.86 12.79 21.18
CA GLY A 310 -14.38 11.65 21.97
C GLY A 310 -13.46 10.70 21.20
N LEU A 311 -12.68 11.23 20.25
CA LEU A 311 -11.77 10.47 19.37
C LEU A 311 -10.30 10.63 19.77
N SER A 312 -9.99 11.23 20.93
CA SER A 312 -8.61 11.51 21.35
C SER A 312 -7.76 10.24 21.53
N ASP A 313 -8.38 9.12 21.90
CA ASP A 313 -7.72 7.83 22.07
C ASP A 313 -7.90 6.90 20.86
N ASP A 314 -8.56 7.37 19.79
CA ASP A 314 -8.74 6.58 18.58
C ASP A 314 -7.44 6.54 17.76
N ALA A 315 -6.92 5.33 17.50
CA ALA A 315 -5.65 5.13 16.85
C ALA A 315 -5.63 5.64 15.38
N ASP A 316 -6.73 5.42 14.65
CA ASP A 316 -6.86 5.84 13.26
C ASP A 316 -6.97 7.37 13.18
N PHE A 317 -7.72 7.98 14.09
CA PHE A 317 -7.85 9.42 14.14
C PHE A 317 -6.54 10.11 14.57
N THR A 318 -5.79 9.50 15.49
CA THR A 318 -4.45 9.96 15.89
C THR A 318 -3.50 9.98 14.70
N GLN A 319 -3.50 8.95 13.85
CA GLN A 319 -2.70 8.93 12.63
C GLN A 319 -3.14 10.03 11.65
N PHE A 320 -4.43 10.29 11.54
CA PHE A 320 -4.95 11.37 10.71
C PHE A 320 -4.51 12.76 11.21
N ILE A 321 -4.48 12.98 12.52
CA ILE A 321 -3.92 14.22 13.12
C ILE A 321 -2.43 14.36 12.74
N GLN A 322 -1.66 13.28 12.84
CA GLN A 322 -0.23 13.28 12.48
C GLN A 322 -0.01 13.61 11.00
N LEU A 323 -0.86 13.07 10.10
CA LEU A 323 -0.84 13.45 8.68
C LEU A 323 -1.04 14.95 8.50
N GLY A 324 -1.92 15.56 9.27
CA GLY A 324 -2.18 17.00 9.22
C GLY A 324 -0.94 17.88 9.44
N ALA A 325 0.10 17.36 10.12
CA ALA A 325 1.36 18.10 10.37
C ALA A 325 2.17 18.35 9.09
N PHE A 326 1.96 17.58 8.03
CA PHE A 326 2.66 17.73 6.75
C PHE A 326 2.03 18.77 5.81
N TYR A 327 0.88 19.31 6.17
CA TYR A 327 0.13 20.23 5.34
C TYR A 327 0.07 21.63 5.96
N LYS A 328 0.17 22.64 5.11
CA LYS A 328 0.17 24.05 5.55
C LYS A 328 -1.20 24.51 6.08
N ASP A 329 -2.28 24.00 5.49
CA ASP A 329 -3.68 24.32 5.79
C ASP A 329 -4.62 23.14 5.46
N ILE A 330 -5.90 23.27 5.86
CA ILE A 330 -6.90 22.21 5.64
C ILE A 330 -7.19 21.98 4.16
N PHE A 331 -7.12 23.00 3.31
CA PHE A 331 -7.37 22.82 1.88
C PHE A 331 -6.28 21.98 1.23
N ALA A 332 -5.01 22.24 1.59
CA ALA A 332 -3.89 21.43 1.13
C ALA A 332 -3.98 19.98 1.62
N LEU A 333 -4.44 19.75 2.86
CA LEU A 333 -4.71 18.41 3.39
C LEU A 333 -5.80 17.70 2.57
N LEU A 334 -6.94 18.35 2.34
CA LEU A 334 -8.04 17.78 1.55
C LEU A 334 -7.61 17.46 0.12
N ASP A 335 -6.88 18.37 -0.53
CA ASP A 335 -6.35 18.12 -1.89
C ASP A 335 -5.36 16.95 -1.90
N GLY A 336 -4.47 16.90 -0.91
CA GLY A 336 -3.51 15.80 -0.77
C GLY A 336 -4.15 14.43 -0.59
N VAL A 337 -5.18 14.36 0.25
CA VAL A 337 -5.92 13.13 0.50
C VAL A 337 -6.77 12.72 -0.71
N LEU A 338 -7.49 13.67 -1.34
CA LEU A 338 -8.36 13.41 -2.48
C LEU A 338 -7.59 12.98 -3.74
N LEU A 339 -6.42 13.57 -3.97
CA LEU A 339 -5.59 13.27 -5.16
C LEU A 339 -4.73 12.02 -4.98
N GLY A 340 -4.85 11.31 -3.84
CA GLY A 340 -4.05 10.13 -3.57
C GLY A 340 -2.54 10.41 -3.47
N SER A 341 -2.15 11.69 -3.36
CA SER A 341 -0.76 12.12 -3.18
C SER A 341 -0.15 11.60 -1.86
N GLU A 342 -0.97 11.00 -1.00
CA GLU A 342 -0.54 10.25 0.17
C GLU A 342 0.39 9.08 -0.19
N GLY A 343 0.06 8.31 -1.20
CA GLY A 343 0.95 7.27 -1.72
C GLY A 343 2.29 7.84 -2.17
N ASP A 344 2.30 9.06 -2.70
CA ASP A 344 3.52 9.75 -3.11
C ASP A 344 4.22 10.44 -1.93
N LEU A 345 3.50 10.91 -0.92
CA LEU A 345 4.09 11.40 0.33
C LEU A 345 4.67 10.26 1.16
N LEU A 346 3.97 9.12 1.24
CA LEU A 346 4.51 7.89 1.82
C LEU A 346 5.68 7.35 0.98
N ARG A 347 5.68 7.53 -0.33
CA ARG A 347 6.82 7.23 -1.20
C ARG A 347 7.95 8.27 -1.10
N ARG A 348 7.64 9.54 -0.87
CA ARG A 348 8.63 10.61 -0.62
C ARG A 348 9.13 10.58 0.81
N SER A 349 8.34 10.11 1.78
CA SER A 349 8.81 9.74 3.11
C SER A 349 9.61 8.44 3.13
N LYS A 350 9.96 7.87 1.97
CA LYS A 350 10.96 6.78 1.85
C LYS A 350 12.26 7.04 2.63
N GLN A 351 12.50 8.27 3.04
CA GLN A 351 13.57 8.62 4.00
C GLN A 351 13.16 8.51 5.47
N LYS A 352 11.89 8.17 5.78
CA LYS A 352 11.39 7.99 7.16
C LYS A 352 10.40 6.83 7.29
N TYR A 353 10.63 5.69 6.65
CA TYR A 353 10.36 4.46 7.36
C TYR A 353 11.26 4.54 8.60
N ASP A 354 10.61 4.52 9.75
CA ASP A 354 11.33 4.63 11.01
C ASP A 354 12.48 3.63 10.97
N ALA A 355 13.72 4.11 10.92
CA ALA A 355 14.91 3.25 10.84
C ALA A 355 14.97 2.25 12.01
N GLY A 356 14.00 2.32 12.91
CA GLY A 356 13.80 1.54 14.08
C GLY A 356 12.67 0.50 14.05
N ALA A 357 11.96 0.25 12.94
CA ALA A 357 10.83 -0.71 12.92
C ALA A 357 10.87 -1.67 11.73
N VAL A 358 10.49 -2.94 11.96
CA VAL A 358 10.32 -3.96 10.93
C VAL A 358 9.10 -3.63 10.07
N THR A 359 9.25 -3.69 8.74
CA THR A 359 8.13 -3.45 7.83
C THR A 359 7.32 -4.73 7.62
N LEU A 360 6.04 -4.70 7.96
CA LEU A 360 5.07 -5.74 7.63
C LEU A 360 4.24 -5.29 6.41
N SER A 361 4.19 -6.08 5.34
CA SER A 361 3.45 -5.71 4.14
C SER A 361 2.86 -6.91 3.41
N THR A 362 1.90 -6.66 2.53
CA THR A 362 1.55 -7.66 1.53
C THR A 362 2.61 -7.66 0.42
N MET A 363 2.75 -8.79 -0.31
CA MET A 363 3.64 -8.86 -1.46
C MET A 363 3.32 -7.77 -2.51
N HIS A 364 2.03 -7.47 -2.74
CA HIS A 364 1.60 -6.36 -3.60
C HIS A 364 2.06 -5.00 -3.08
N GLY A 365 1.90 -4.76 -1.77
CA GLY A 365 2.29 -3.49 -1.13
C GLY A 365 3.80 -3.27 -1.10
N ALA A 366 4.58 -4.33 -1.22
CA ALA A 366 6.04 -4.27 -1.24
C ALA A 366 6.62 -3.96 -2.63
N LYS A 367 5.79 -3.91 -3.71
CA LYS A 367 6.28 -3.54 -5.04
C LYS A 367 6.93 -2.16 -5.01
N GLY A 368 8.11 -2.04 -5.62
CA GLY A 368 8.90 -0.82 -5.62
C GLY A 368 9.73 -0.57 -4.36
N LEU A 369 9.56 -1.36 -3.30
CA LEU A 369 10.41 -1.32 -2.10
C LEU A 369 11.58 -2.30 -2.22
N GLU A 370 12.57 -2.16 -1.30
CA GLU A 370 13.72 -3.07 -1.23
C GLU A 370 14.31 -3.05 0.19
N PHE A 371 14.70 -4.22 0.67
CA PHE A 371 15.14 -4.43 2.04
C PHE A 371 16.42 -5.27 2.10
N GLY A 372 17.21 -5.11 3.15
CA GLY A 372 18.39 -5.94 3.39
C GLY A 372 18.01 -7.42 3.61
N ALA A 373 16.98 -7.67 4.43
CA ALA A 373 16.43 -9.00 4.67
C ALA A 373 14.92 -9.03 4.45
N VAL A 374 14.43 -10.08 3.80
CA VAL A 374 13.00 -10.28 3.53
C VAL A 374 12.56 -11.66 3.98
N TYR A 375 11.51 -11.71 4.80
CA TYR A 375 10.77 -12.90 5.13
C TYR A 375 9.52 -12.98 4.26
N LEU A 376 9.36 -14.05 3.48
CA LEU A 376 8.11 -14.37 2.80
C LEU A 376 7.38 -15.45 3.60
N CYS A 377 6.28 -15.07 4.24
CA CYS A 377 5.54 -15.91 5.16
C CYS A 377 4.23 -16.43 4.58
N GLY A 378 3.76 -17.57 5.11
CA GLY A 378 2.51 -18.19 4.70
C GLY A 378 2.58 -18.80 3.30
N LEU A 379 3.74 -19.32 2.90
CA LEU A 379 3.93 -19.99 1.61
C LEU A 379 3.31 -21.38 1.61
N THR A 380 1.97 -21.43 1.62
CA THR A 380 1.16 -22.63 1.68
C THR A 380 0.25 -22.77 0.47
N ARG A 381 -0.11 -24.00 0.14
CA ARG A 381 -1.11 -24.31 -0.88
C ARG A 381 -2.44 -23.62 -0.55
N GLY A 382 -3.09 -23.06 -1.57
CA GLY A 382 -4.31 -22.26 -1.42
C GLY A 382 -4.11 -20.82 -0.94
N CYS A 383 -2.91 -20.49 -0.45
CA CYS A 383 -2.53 -19.13 -0.10
C CYS A 383 -1.55 -18.50 -1.09
N VAL A 384 -0.56 -19.26 -1.55
CA VAL A 384 0.37 -18.89 -2.63
C VAL A 384 0.53 -20.09 -3.55
N PRO A 385 -0.14 -20.13 -4.71
CA PRO A 385 -1.11 -19.14 -5.23
C PRO A 385 -2.37 -19.02 -4.36
N LEU A 386 -3.01 -17.83 -4.39
CA LEU A 386 -4.26 -17.63 -3.66
C LEU A 386 -5.43 -18.26 -4.41
N GLU A 387 -5.98 -19.34 -3.86
CA GLU A 387 -7.16 -19.98 -4.39
C GLU A 387 -8.43 -19.29 -3.91
N SER A 388 -9.32 -18.97 -4.84
CA SER A 388 -10.63 -18.39 -4.57
C SER A 388 -11.72 -19.21 -5.25
N SER A 389 -12.81 -19.45 -4.52
CA SER A 389 -13.99 -20.10 -5.11
C SER A 389 -14.77 -19.19 -6.07
N ALA A 390 -14.50 -17.88 -6.06
CA ALA A 390 -15.24 -16.89 -6.82
C ALA A 390 -14.67 -16.61 -8.22
N GLN A 391 -13.37 -16.82 -8.44
CA GLN A 391 -12.71 -16.54 -9.72
C GLN A 391 -11.59 -17.54 -9.99
N PRO A 392 -11.35 -17.92 -11.26
CA PRO A 392 -10.19 -18.72 -11.62
C PRO A 392 -8.91 -17.98 -11.29
N VAL A 393 -7.93 -18.71 -10.76
CA VAL A 393 -6.63 -18.16 -10.37
C VAL A 393 -5.74 -18.03 -11.61
N ASP A 394 -5.21 -16.85 -11.87
CA ASP A 394 -4.11 -16.68 -12.82
C ASP A 394 -2.80 -17.11 -12.15
N ILE A 395 -2.36 -18.31 -12.42
CA ILE A 395 -1.13 -18.89 -11.88
C ILE A 395 0.10 -18.08 -12.33
N SER A 396 0.08 -17.51 -13.53
CA SER A 396 1.19 -16.69 -14.02
C SER A 396 1.30 -15.36 -13.26
N GLU A 397 0.17 -14.72 -12.94
CA GLU A 397 0.17 -13.50 -12.12
C GLU A 397 0.58 -13.80 -10.67
N GLU A 398 0.07 -14.87 -10.06
CA GLU A 398 0.47 -15.29 -8.71
C GLU A 398 1.97 -15.64 -8.63
N ARG A 399 2.53 -16.26 -9.68
CA ARG A 399 3.97 -16.53 -9.76
C ARG A 399 4.78 -15.25 -9.90
N ARG A 400 4.31 -14.27 -10.70
CA ARG A 400 4.93 -12.93 -10.77
C ARG A 400 4.88 -12.25 -9.40
N LEU A 401 3.77 -12.37 -8.67
CA LEU A 401 3.66 -11.81 -7.34
C LEU A 401 4.64 -12.43 -6.35
N PHE A 402 4.78 -13.76 -6.37
CA PHE A 402 5.77 -14.47 -5.56
C PHE A 402 7.19 -14.02 -5.92
N TYR A 403 7.52 -13.96 -7.22
CA TYR A 403 8.80 -13.44 -7.72
C TYR A 403 9.05 -11.99 -7.26
N VAL A 404 8.06 -11.12 -7.36
CA VAL A 404 8.15 -9.73 -6.86
C VAL A 404 8.50 -9.74 -5.37
N GLY A 405 7.84 -10.54 -4.55
CA GLY A 405 8.15 -10.68 -3.12
C GLY A 405 9.60 -11.09 -2.88
N MET A 406 10.07 -12.15 -3.55
CA MET A 406 11.44 -12.65 -3.44
C MET A 406 12.48 -11.58 -3.82
N THR A 407 12.23 -10.84 -4.91
CA THR A 407 13.16 -9.81 -5.44
C THR A 407 13.19 -8.52 -4.63
N ARG A 408 12.42 -8.42 -3.54
CA ARG A 408 12.56 -7.30 -2.58
C ARG A 408 13.78 -7.43 -1.69
N ALA A 409 14.35 -8.64 -1.59
CA ALA A 409 15.55 -8.91 -0.81
C ALA A 409 16.82 -8.43 -1.53
N LYS A 410 17.75 -7.85 -0.77
CA LYS A 410 19.10 -7.49 -1.22
C LYS A 410 20.13 -8.53 -0.87
N ASP A 411 20.11 -8.96 0.40
CA ASP A 411 21.17 -9.78 1.00
C ASP A 411 20.65 -11.09 1.58
N GLU A 412 19.46 -11.09 2.18
CA GLU A 412 18.90 -12.27 2.81
C GLU A 412 17.43 -12.47 2.44
N LEU A 413 17.09 -13.68 2.01
CA LEU A 413 15.74 -14.11 1.69
C LEU A 413 15.39 -15.33 2.53
N VAL A 414 14.34 -15.21 3.33
CA VAL A 414 13.81 -16.29 4.17
C VAL A 414 12.41 -16.65 3.71
N LEU A 415 12.28 -17.85 3.15
CA LEU A 415 11.00 -18.41 2.68
C LEU A 415 10.42 -19.28 3.79
N VAL A 416 9.23 -18.94 4.30
CA VAL A 416 8.61 -19.67 5.41
C VAL A 416 7.36 -20.38 4.93
N SER A 417 7.36 -21.71 4.99
CA SER A 417 6.24 -22.57 4.61
C SER A 417 5.70 -23.36 5.81
N GLN A 418 4.51 -23.91 5.65
CA GLN A 418 3.85 -24.78 6.64
C GLN A 418 3.65 -26.19 6.06
N GLU A 419 2.91 -27.08 6.75
CA GLU A 419 2.74 -28.49 6.39
C GLU A 419 2.33 -28.75 4.94
N GLN A 420 1.55 -27.86 4.33
CA GLN A 420 1.19 -27.95 2.91
C GLN A 420 1.90 -26.81 2.14
N PRO A 421 3.13 -27.04 1.69
CA PRO A 421 3.93 -25.98 1.06
C PRO A 421 3.30 -25.52 -0.27
N SER A 422 3.58 -24.25 -0.60
CA SER A 422 3.27 -23.68 -1.91
C SER A 422 3.92 -24.48 -3.03
N PRO A 423 3.20 -24.78 -4.13
CA PRO A 423 3.81 -25.45 -5.28
C PRO A 423 4.92 -24.62 -5.95
N PHE A 424 4.97 -23.30 -5.75
CA PHE A 424 6.04 -22.46 -6.28
C PHE A 424 7.40 -22.73 -5.60
N LEU A 425 7.40 -23.34 -4.42
CA LEU A 425 8.65 -23.73 -3.78
C LEU A 425 9.37 -24.88 -4.50
N ASP A 426 8.60 -25.73 -5.20
CA ASP A 426 9.15 -26.83 -6.01
C ASP A 426 9.82 -26.32 -7.31
N GLU A 427 9.56 -25.06 -7.69
CA GLU A 427 10.17 -24.41 -8.85
C GLU A 427 11.56 -23.80 -8.52
N ILE A 428 11.94 -23.79 -7.23
CA ILE A 428 13.24 -23.30 -6.76
C ILE A 428 14.24 -24.45 -6.84
N PRO A 429 15.38 -24.26 -7.54
CA PRO A 429 16.36 -25.35 -7.67
C PRO A 429 16.96 -25.78 -6.33
N ALA A 430 17.04 -27.07 -6.10
CA ALA A 430 17.75 -27.62 -4.96
C ALA A 430 19.22 -27.13 -4.94
N GLY A 431 19.72 -26.80 -3.74
CA GLY A 431 21.06 -26.30 -3.56
C GLY A 431 21.22 -24.77 -3.74
N THR A 432 20.13 -24.04 -4.06
CA THR A 432 20.14 -22.57 -4.05
C THR A 432 19.65 -21.99 -2.73
N TYR A 433 19.28 -22.81 -1.77
CA TYR A 433 18.82 -22.42 -0.44
C TYR A 433 19.26 -23.44 0.62
N GLU A 434 19.32 -23.00 1.86
CA GLU A 434 19.50 -23.84 3.04
C GLU A 434 18.12 -24.19 3.62
N GLU A 435 17.86 -25.47 3.94
CA GLU A 435 16.60 -25.88 4.53
C GLU A 435 16.70 -25.96 6.05
N GLU A 436 15.75 -25.33 6.74
CA GLU A 436 15.66 -25.28 8.20
C GLU A 436 14.24 -25.70 8.66
N TYR A 437 14.15 -26.20 9.90
CA TYR A 437 12.88 -26.47 10.55
C TYR A 437 12.65 -25.49 11.70
N ALA A 438 11.50 -24.82 11.71
CA ALA A 438 11.09 -24.01 12.84
C ALA A 438 10.89 -24.94 14.05
N SER A 439 11.89 -25.08 14.92
CA SER A 439 11.78 -25.90 16.11
C SER A 439 10.70 -25.32 17.03
N GLY A 440 9.53 -25.98 17.05
CA GLY A 440 8.45 -25.69 17.99
C GLY A 440 8.92 -26.10 19.40
N ARG A 441 9.41 -25.15 20.19
CA ARG A 441 9.21 -25.15 21.63
C ARG A 441 8.10 -24.14 21.92
N SER A 442 6.91 -24.64 22.14
CA SER A 442 5.86 -24.01 22.92
C SER A 442 6.45 -23.77 24.32
N GLY A 443 6.89 -22.53 24.60
CA GLY A 443 7.52 -22.21 25.88
C GLY A 443 8.05 -20.80 25.91
N LEU A 444 7.22 -19.81 25.57
CA LEU A 444 7.33 -18.48 26.20
C LEU A 444 6.56 -18.49 27.53
N GLU A 445 6.78 -19.50 28.35
CA GLU A 445 6.47 -19.42 29.77
C GLU A 445 7.71 -18.85 30.47
N GLY A 446 7.59 -17.59 30.89
CA GLY A 446 8.28 -17.04 32.05
C GLY A 446 9.80 -17.02 31.99
N VAL A 447 10.42 -16.18 31.14
CA VAL A 447 11.70 -15.60 31.54
C VAL A 447 11.40 -14.36 32.37
N GLN A 448 11.22 -14.59 33.68
CA GLN A 448 11.26 -13.55 34.68
C GLN A 448 12.68 -13.03 34.75
N LEU A 449 12.96 -11.89 34.11
CA LEU A 449 14.20 -11.15 34.34
C LEU A 449 14.18 -10.65 35.78
N SER A 450 14.84 -11.37 36.72
CA SER A 450 15.18 -10.82 38.00
C SER A 450 16.34 -9.86 37.77
N LEU A 451 16.07 -8.57 37.85
CA LEU A 451 17.07 -7.53 38.00
C LEU A 451 17.66 -7.62 39.42
N PHE A 452 18.93 -7.97 39.50
CA PHE A 452 19.83 -7.59 40.58
C PHE A 452 20.94 -6.72 40.01
#